data_f128cb7e3877586c971c9eddded0be23
#
_entry.id   f128cb7e3877586c971c9eddded0be23
#
_cell.length_a   1.000
_cell.length_b   1.000
_cell.length_c   1.000
_cell.angle_alpha   90.00
_cell.angle_beta   90.00
_cell.angle_gamma   90.00
#
_symmetry.space_group_name_H-M   'P 1'
#
loop_
_entity.id
_entity.type
_entity.pdbx_description
1 polymer ?
#
loop_
_entity_poly.entity_id
_entity_poly.type
_entity_poly.pdbx_seq_one_letter_code
_entity_poly.pdbx_strand_id
1 'polypeptide(L)'
;MVILMALVSSACSGNNENAHTTATTFVSPPPRQELRAESRAAKQVPAKPDDPKLNVDPAKPLLVFNFPNGKTFRNGEEVVIDFSLANAQLKGDGGDYRVRYFVDDDEMQWIDRWEQIVLTGWTPGKHTIRLELVGPDGWPYRNGDYNVVTRELTVLK
;
A
#
# COMPACT_ATOMS: atom_id res chain seq x y z
N MET A 1 -41.71 -32.30 -2.79
CA MET A 1 -41.01 -33.31 -1.96
C MET A 1 -40.22 -32.55 -0.91
N VAL A 2 -40.79 -32.53 0.31
CA VAL A 2 -40.30 -31.80 1.48
C VAL A 2 -39.40 -32.74 2.22
N ILE A 3 -38.18 -32.30 2.57
CA ILE A 3 -37.34 -32.93 3.61
C ILE A 3 -36.87 -31.85 4.55
N LEU A 4 -37.45 -31.95 5.72
CA LEU A 4 -37.15 -31.27 6.97
C LEU A 4 -36.13 -32.11 7.76
N MET A 5 -35.23 -31.52 8.54
CA MET A 5 -34.51 -32.07 9.73
C MET A 5 -33.11 -31.48 9.80
N ALA A 6 -32.54 -31.15 10.94
CA ALA A 6 -32.90 -31.06 12.35
C ALA A 6 -31.84 -30.23 13.06
N LEU A 7 -32.24 -29.52 14.08
CA LEU A 7 -31.43 -28.83 15.08
C LEU A 7 -30.66 -29.85 15.93
N VAL A 8 -29.36 -29.56 16.21
CA VAL A 8 -28.67 -30.11 17.37
C VAL A 8 -28.00 -28.97 18.15
N SER A 9 -28.61 -28.69 19.29
CA SER A 9 -28.04 -27.89 20.37
C SER A 9 -27.11 -28.77 21.20
N SER A 10 -25.91 -28.32 21.49
CA SER A 10 -25.10 -28.91 22.57
C SER A 10 -24.58 -27.77 23.45
N ALA A 11 -25.22 -27.64 24.59
CA ALA A 11 -24.73 -26.91 25.75
C ALA A 11 -23.80 -27.80 26.54
N CYS A 12 -22.62 -27.32 26.85
CA CYS A 12 -21.79 -27.88 27.95
C CYS A 12 -21.42 -26.72 28.87
N SER A 13 -22.12 -26.73 30.01
CA SER A 13 -21.77 -26.03 31.24
C SER A 13 -20.63 -26.79 31.92
N GLY A 14 -19.61 -26.08 32.35
CA GLY A 14 -18.51 -26.60 33.14
C GLY A 14 -18.01 -25.54 34.11
N ASN A 15 -18.63 -25.50 35.29
CA ASN A 15 -18.09 -24.79 36.46
C ASN A 15 -16.80 -25.47 36.88
N ASN A 16 -15.77 -24.70 37.14
CA ASN A 16 -14.70 -25.11 38.04
C ASN A 16 -14.25 -23.90 38.87
N GLU A 17 -14.80 -23.85 40.09
CA GLU A 17 -14.29 -23.07 41.20
C GLU A 17 -12.98 -23.70 41.66
N ASN A 18 -11.87 -22.96 41.63
CA ASN A 18 -10.75 -23.20 42.55
C ASN A 18 -10.16 -21.85 42.93
N ALA A 19 -10.55 -21.42 44.12
CA ALA A 19 -9.92 -20.36 44.87
C ALA A 19 -8.51 -20.75 45.27
N HIS A 20 -7.48 -20.14 44.68
CA HIS A 20 -6.16 -20.07 45.30
C HIS A 20 -5.80 -18.58 45.47
N THR A 21 -5.99 -18.13 46.69
CA THR A 21 -5.49 -16.86 47.22
C THR A 21 -3.96 -16.93 47.25
N THR A 22 -3.28 -16.35 46.31
CA THR A 22 -1.85 -16.07 46.43
C THR A 22 -1.70 -14.54 46.45
N ALA A 23 -1.31 -14.03 47.59
CA ALA A 23 -0.97 -12.63 47.81
C ALA A 23 0.23 -12.29 46.91
N THR A 24 -0.02 -11.62 45.79
CA THR A 24 1.04 -11.05 44.94
C THR A 24 1.35 -9.66 45.45
N THR A 25 2.52 -9.53 46.04
CA THR A 25 3.14 -8.28 46.43
C THR A 25 3.21 -7.36 45.22
N PHE A 26 2.51 -6.24 45.26
CA PHE A 26 2.62 -5.19 44.25
C PHE A 26 4.01 -4.55 44.33
N VAL A 27 4.89 -4.95 43.43
CA VAL A 27 6.12 -4.20 43.13
C VAL A 27 5.72 -3.06 42.23
N SER A 28 5.76 -1.85 42.76
CA SER A 28 5.61 -0.62 41.97
C SER A 28 6.59 -0.62 40.77
N PRO A 29 6.13 -0.39 39.54
CA PRO A 29 7.05 -0.23 38.44
C PRO A 29 7.88 1.04 38.64
N PRO A 30 9.15 1.05 38.26
CA PRO A 30 10.01 2.23 38.37
C PRO A 30 9.43 3.39 37.52
N PRO A 31 9.67 4.63 37.91
CA PRO A 31 9.15 5.79 37.19
C PRO A 31 9.63 5.74 35.75
N ARG A 32 8.66 5.79 34.83
CA ARG A 32 8.87 5.88 33.40
C ARG A 32 9.72 7.14 33.14
N GLN A 33 10.99 6.97 32.83
CA GLN A 33 11.79 8.03 32.30
C GLN A 33 11.12 8.49 31.01
N GLU A 34 10.56 9.71 31.05
CA GLU A 34 10.17 10.44 29.86
C GLU A 34 11.41 10.57 28.97
N LEU A 35 11.48 9.71 27.97
CA LEU A 35 12.34 9.93 26.83
C LEU A 35 11.84 11.23 26.17
N ARG A 36 12.45 12.32 26.58
CA ARG A 36 12.36 13.62 25.94
C ARG A 36 12.65 13.37 24.46
N ALA A 37 11.58 13.32 23.67
CA ALA A 37 11.71 13.33 22.23
C ALA A 37 12.38 14.65 21.85
N GLU A 38 13.69 14.66 21.78
CA GLU A 38 14.41 15.66 21.02
C GLU A 38 13.93 15.52 19.59
N SER A 39 12.95 16.32 19.27
CA SER A 39 12.57 16.64 17.92
C SER A 39 13.83 17.15 17.22
N ARG A 40 14.57 16.23 16.61
CA ARG A 40 15.53 16.58 15.57
C ARG A 40 14.68 17.17 14.47
N ALA A 41 14.52 18.49 14.53
CA ALA A 41 14.06 19.25 13.39
C ALA A 41 14.95 18.83 12.22
N ALA A 42 14.40 17.96 11.37
CA ALA A 42 15.01 17.63 10.11
C ALA A 42 15.23 18.98 9.44
N LYS A 43 16.48 19.36 9.29
CA LYS A 43 16.92 20.57 8.63
C LYS A 43 16.33 20.48 7.23
N GLN A 44 15.16 21.09 7.03
CA GLN A 44 14.57 21.23 5.72
C GLN A 44 15.59 22.00 4.89
N VAL A 45 16.26 21.28 4.00
CA VAL A 45 17.05 21.90 2.95
C VAL A 45 16.03 22.72 2.15
N PRO A 46 16.21 24.05 2.03
CA PRO A 46 15.28 24.85 1.24
C PRO A 46 15.31 24.31 -0.18
N ALA A 47 14.21 23.76 -0.61
CA ALA A 47 14.10 23.26 -1.95
C ALA A 47 14.20 24.43 -2.93
N LYS A 48 14.97 24.23 -3.98
CA LYS A 48 15.17 25.24 -5.03
C LYS A 48 13.80 25.55 -5.65
N PRO A 49 13.38 26.85 -5.78
CA PRO A 49 12.03 27.22 -6.18
C PRO A 49 11.60 26.77 -7.58
N ASP A 50 12.53 26.34 -8.41
CA ASP A 50 12.33 25.99 -9.82
C ASP A 50 12.42 24.49 -10.11
N ASP A 51 12.39 23.62 -9.07
CA ASP A 51 12.34 22.18 -9.29
C ASP A 51 10.89 21.78 -9.66
N PRO A 52 10.59 21.35 -10.91
CA PRO A 52 9.23 20.98 -11.31
C PRO A 52 8.63 19.86 -10.48
N LYS A 53 9.47 19.07 -9.79
CA LYS A 53 9.01 18.04 -8.84
C LYS A 53 8.39 18.60 -7.57
N LEU A 54 8.59 19.88 -7.29
CA LEU A 54 8.06 20.57 -6.10
C LEU A 54 6.72 21.26 -6.34
N ASN A 55 6.23 21.27 -7.56
CA ASN A 55 4.93 21.86 -7.88
C ASN A 55 3.78 20.88 -7.62
N VAL A 56 3.89 20.12 -6.52
CA VAL A 56 2.90 19.15 -6.05
C VAL A 56 2.05 19.80 -4.98
N ASP A 57 0.75 19.76 -5.16
CA ASP A 57 -0.21 20.17 -4.16
C ASP A 57 -0.51 18.97 -3.22
N PRO A 58 -0.06 18.99 -1.96
CA PRO A 58 -0.26 17.88 -1.05
C PRO A 58 -1.72 17.67 -0.62
N ALA A 59 -2.60 18.63 -0.89
CA ALA A 59 -4.03 18.52 -0.61
C ALA A 59 -4.80 17.81 -1.75
N LYS A 60 -4.19 17.65 -2.90
CA LYS A 60 -4.79 16.98 -4.06
C LYS A 60 -4.49 15.49 -4.09
N PRO A 61 -5.27 14.71 -4.85
CA PRO A 61 -5.00 13.31 -5.11
C PRO A 61 -3.57 13.05 -5.58
N LEU A 62 -2.92 12.09 -4.96
CA LEU A 62 -1.53 11.75 -5.22
C LEU A 62 -1.33 10.24 -5.30
N LEU A 63 -0.69 9.78 -6.37
CA LEU A 63 -0.20 8.42 -6.56
C LEU A 63 1.29 8.38 -6.26
N VAL A 64 1.69 7.59 -5.30
CA VAL A 64 3.08 7.32 -4.98
C VAL A 64 3.44 5.91 -5.44
N PHE A 65 4.30 5.80 -6.43
CA PHE A 65 4.80 4.52 -6.93
C PHE A 65 6.05 4.14 -6.14
N ASN A 66 5.93 3.19 -5.20
CA ASN A 66 6.99 2.78 -4.28
C ASN A 66 8.06 1.89 -4.94
N PHE A 67 7.93 1.60 -6.21
CA PHE A 67 8.87 0.78 -6.96
C PHE A 67 10.17 1.54 -7.26
N PRO A 68 11.35 0.99 -6.89
CA PRO A 68 12.63 1.65 -7.17
C PRO A 68 12.96 1.64 -8.66
N ASN A 69 13.34 2.80 -9.19
CA ASN A 69 13.77 2.91 -10.59
C ASN A 69 15.10 2.18 -10.83
N GLY A 70 15.22 1.46 -11.95
CA GLY A 70 16.43 0.73 -12.34
C GLY A 70 16.68 -0.55 -11.55
N LYS A 71 15.69 -1.09 -10.83
CA LYS A 71 15.82 -2.36 -10.11
C LYS A 71 16.11 -3.51 -11.05
N THR A 72 16.98 -4.42 -10.61
CA THR A 72 17.36 -5.63 -11.35
C THR A 72 16.71 -6.87 -10.74
N PHE A 73 16.18 -7.74 -11.59
CA PHE A 73 15.56 -9.02 -11.26
C PHE A 73 16.25 -10.14 -12.00
N ARG A 74 16.12 -11.37 -11.51
CA ARG A 74 16.52 -12.57 -12.25
C ARG A 74 15.37 -13.08 -13.10
N ASN A 75 15.70 -13.81 -14.16
CA ASN A 75 14.68 -14.48 -14.95
C ASN A 75 13.84 -15.43 -14.09
N GLY A 76 12.52 -15.30 -14.19
CA GLY A 76 11.55 -16.06 -13.37
C GLY A 76 11.23 -15.46 -12.01
N GLU A 77 11.89 -14.36 -11.59
CA GLU A 77 11.47 -13.62 -10.40
C GLU A 77 10.16 -12.87 -10.63
N GLU A 78 9.35 -12.81 -9.60
CA GLU A 78 8.12 -12.02 -9.57
C GLU A 78 8.42 -10.55 -9.34
N VAL A 79 7.75 -9.69 -10.08
CA VAL A 79 7.80 -8.23 -9.90
C VAL A 79 6.50 -7.77 -9.25
N VAL A 80 6.61 -7.28 -8.03
CA VAL A 80 5.45 -6.76 -7.28
C VAL A 80 5.33 -5.26 -7.54
N ILE A 81 4.17 -4.84 -8.05
CA ILE A 81 3.80 -3.43 -8.15
C ILE A 81 3.30 -2.98 -6.76
N ASP A 82 4.03 -2.08 -6.14
CA ASP A 82 3.66 -1.44 -4.88
C ASP A 82 3.44 0.06 -5.10
N PHE A 83 2.26 0.54 -4.72
CA PHE A 83 1.90 1.94 -4.80
C PHE A 83 1.01 2.34 -3.63
N SER A 84 0.91 3.62 -3.36
CA SER A 84 -0.01 4.18 -2.37
C SER A 84 -0.74 5.39 -2.94
N LEU A 85 -1.93 5.65 -2.41
CA LEU A 85 -2.72 6.82 -2.74
C LEU A 85 -2.85 7.72 -1.52
N ALA A 86 -2.68 9.03 -1.72
CA ALA A 86 -3.03 10.04 -0.75
C ALA A 86 -4.15 10.91 -1.31
N ASN A 87 -5.11 11.30 -0.47
CA ASN A 87 -6.27 12.12 -0.83
C ASN A 87 -7.09 11.58 -2.01
N ALA A 88 -7.05 10.26 -2.23
CA ALA A 88 -7.81 9.56 -3.25
C ALA A 88 -8.19 8.17 -2.76
N GLN A 89 -9.33 7.67 -3.21
CA GLN A 89 -9.79 6.31 -2.96
C GLN A 89 -10.20 5.67 -4.27
N LEU A 90 -9.91 4.38 -4.44
CA LEU A 90 -10.24 3.64 -5.65
C LEU A 90 -11.74 3.39 -5.77
N LYS A 91 -12.23 3.32 -6.99
CA LYS A 91 -13.65 3.15 -7.30
C LYS A 91 -14.26 1.90 -6.67
N GLY A 92 -13.55 0.80 -6.70
CA GLY A 92 -13.97 -0.46 -6.09
C GLY A 92 -13.92 -0.47 -4.57
N ASP A 93 -13.26 0.52 -3.96
CA ASP A 93 -13.15 0.72 -2.51
C ASP A 93 -14.05 1.89 -2.02
N GLY A 94 -14.97 2.36 -2.86
CA GLY A 94 -15.95 3.39 -2.53
C GLY A 94 -15.53 4.82 -2.90
N GLY A 95 -14.46 5.01 -3.64
CA GLY A 95 -14.00 6.29 -4.18
C GLY A 95 -14.38 6.50 -5.64
N ASP A 96 -13.76 7.50 -6.26
CA ASP A 96 -14.03 7.91 -7.64
C ASP A 96 -12.83 7.73 -8.58
N TYR A 97 -11.69 7.35 -8.05
CA TYR A 97 -10.44 7.24 -8.78
C TYR A 97 -10.18 5.80 -9.23
N ARG A 98 -9.36 5.67 -10.29
CA ARG A 98 -8.83 4.39 -10.76
C ARG A 98 -7.33 4.54 -10.94
N VAL A 99 -6.60 3.44 -10.86
CA VAL A 99 -5.23 3.39 -11.33
C VAL A 99 -5.22 2.52 -12.59
N ARG A 100 -4.38 2.86 -13.54
CA ARG A 100 -4.06 1.98 -14.67
C ARG A 100 -2.56 1.81 -14.77
N TYR A 101 -2.16 0.66 -15.28
CA TYR A 101 -0.75 0.39 -15.51
C TYR A 101 -0.49 -0.15 -16.92
N PHE A 102 0.72 0.01 -17.36
CA PHE A 102 1.24 -0.47 -18.63
C PHE A 102 2.58 -1.13 -18.38
N VAL A 103 2.86 -2.20 -19.10
CA VAL A 103 4.17 -2.86 -19.14
C VAL A 103 4.70 -2.70 -20.56
N ASP A 104 5.86 -2.09 -20.73
CA ASP A 104 6.50 -1.81 -22.03
C ASP A 104 5.59 -1.11 -23.06
N ASP A 105 4.67 -0.27 -22.56
CA ASP A 105 3.61 0.40 -23.33
C ASP A 105 2.62 -0.55 -24.03
N ASP A 106 2.57 -1.80 -23.60
CA ASP A 106 1.59 -2.79 -24.05
C ASP A 106 0.19 -2.52 -23.49
N GLU A 107 -0.71 -3.48 -23.61
CA GLU A 107 -2.11 -3.37 -23.25
C GLU A 107 -2.31 -2.83 -21.82
N MET A 108 -3.18 -1.83 -21.72
CA MET A 108 -3.54 -1.17 -20.47
C MET A 108 -4.35 -2.10 -19.55
N GLN A 109 -3.95 -2.18 -18.29
CA GLN A 109 -4.66 -2.89 -17.23
C GLN A 109 -5.21 -1.91 -16.19
N TRP A 110 -6.41 -2.22 -15.67
CA TRP A 110 -7.08 -1.39 -14.67
C TRP A 110 -6.96 -1.96 -13.27
N ILE A 111 -6.78 -1.06 -12.29
CA ILE A 111 -6.80 -1.33 -10.86
C ILE A 111 -7.93 -0.50 -10.25
N ASP A 112 -9.02 -1.16 -9.89
CA ASP A 112 -10.21 -0.53 -9.32
C ASP A 112 -10.29 -0.71 -7.81
N ARG A 113 -9.56 -1.67 -7.25
CA ARG A 113 -9.47 -1.97 -5.82
C ARG A 113 -8.02 -2.08 -5.40
N TRP A 114 -7.78 -1.83 -4.14
CA TRP A 114 -6.47 -2.06 -3.56
C TRP A 114 -6.18 -3.57 -3.52
N GLU A 115 -5.22 -4.00 -4.32
CA GLU A 115 -4.74 -5.37 -4.36
C GLU A 115 -3.25 -5.40 -4.72
N GLN A 116 -2.58 -6.44 -4.27
CA GLN A 116 -1.20 -6.67 -4.65
C GLN A 116 -1.15 -7.19 -6.09
N ILE A 117 -0.41 -6.49 -6.95
CA ILE A 117 -0.23 -6.87 -8.33
C ILE A 117 1.11 -7.54 -8.48
N VAL A 118 1.10 -8.80 -8.87
CA VAL A 118 2.29 -9.61 -9.11
C VAL A 118 2.41 -9.87 -10.60
N LEU A 119 3.48 -9.39 -11.21
CA LEU A 119 3.79 -9.59 -12.61
C LEU A 119 4.84 -10.69 -12.76
N THR A 120 4.60 -11.61 -13.68
CA THR A 120 5.46 -12.78 -13.97
C THR A 120 5.70 -12.92 -15.47
N GLY A 121 6.58 -13.83 -15.86
CA GLY A 121 6.78 -14.15 -17.27
C GLY A 121 7.68 -13.17 -18.02
N TRP A 122 8.50 -12.41 -17.31
CA TRP A 122 9.43 -11.45 -17.88
C TRP A 122 10.48 -12.12 -18.76
N THR A 123 10.74 -11.55 -19.93
CA THR A 123 11.89 -11.91 -20.76
C THR A 123 13.15 -11.18 -20.28
N PRO A 124 14.36 -11.75 -20.47
CA PRO A 124 15.58 -11.01 -20.18
C PRO A 124 15.69 -9.72 -21.01
N GLY A 125 15.97 -8.61 -20.36
CA GLY A 125 16.08 -7.30 -21.02
C GLY A 125 15.72 -6.15 -20.11
N LYS A 126 15.57 -4.97 -20.71
CA LYS A 126 15.04 -3.76 -20.05
C LYS A 126 13.55 -3.69 -20.28
N HIS A 127 12.84 -3.33 -19.22
CA HIS A 127 11.39 -3.19 -19.22
C HIS A 127 10.98 -1.92 -18.52
N THR A 128 9.78 -1.46 -18.79
CA THR A 128 9.17 -0.30 -18.17
C THR A 128 7.83 -0.65 -17.54
N ILE A 129 7.54 -0.06 -16.39
CA ILE A 129 6.21 -0.08 -15.78
C ILE A 129 5.77 1.37 -15.62
N ARG A 130 4.62 1.71 -16.20
CA ARG A 130 4.00 3.03 -16.07
C ARG A 130 2.69 2.90 -15.32
N LEU A 131 2.53 3.70 -14.26
CA LEU A 131 1.30 3.84 -13.51
C LEU A 131 0.71 5.23 -13.74
N GLU A 132 -0.61 5.29 -13.83
CA GLU A 132 -1.37 6.54 -13.98
C GLU A 132 -2.58 6.55 -13.04
N LEU A 133 -2.72 7.61 -12.27
CA LEU A 133 -3.96 7.90 -11.54
C LEU A 133 -4.97 8.51 -12.51
N VAL A 134 -6.16 7.94 -12.57
CA VAL A 134 -7.24 8.39 -13.44
C VAL A 134 -8.38 8.95 -12.60
N GLY A 135 -8.82 10.15 -12.95
CA GLY A 135 -9.90 10.86 -12.28
C GLY A 135 -11.30 10.33 -12.64
N PRO A 136 -12.33 10.88 -11.99
CA PRO A 136 -13.74 10.53 -12.26
C PRO A 136 -14.17 10.79 -13.71
N ASP A 137 -13.49 11.71 -14.39
CA ASP A 137 -13.70 12.08 -15.79
C ASP A 137 -13.10 11.06 -16.79
N GLY A 138 -12.38 10.05 -16.29
CA GLY A 138 -11.72 9.03 -17.11
C GLY A 138 -10.37 9.46 -17.69
N TRP A 139 -9.86 10.64 -17.34
CA TRP A 139 -8.58 11.14 -17.80
C TRP A 139 -7.49 11.04 -16.72
N PRO A 140 -6.21 10.97 -17.13
CA PRO A 140 -5.10 11.01 -16.18
C PRO A 140 -5.16 12.27 -15.32
N TYR A 141 -5.27 12.09 -14.01
CA TYR A 141 -5.30 13.17 -13.04
C TYR A 141 -3.87 13.62 -12.72
N ARG A 142 -3.52 14.83 -13.10
CA ARG A 142 -2.17 15.36 -12.92
C ARG A 142 -2.05 16.16 -11.62
N ASN A 143 -0.99 15.86 -10.87
CA ASN A 143 -0.57 16.62 -9.71
C ASN A 143 0.97 16.65 -9.68
N GLY A 144 1.56 17.61 -10.36
CA GLY A 144 2.98 17.59 -10.69
C GLY A 144 3.36 16.34 -11.48
N ASP A 145 4.50 15.74 -11.17
CA ASP A 145 5.03 14.56 -11.86
C ASP A 145 4.61 13.22 -11.22
N TYR A 146 3.74 13.25 -10.18
CA TYR A 146 3.48 12.06 -9.39
C TYR A 146 2.44 11.11 -9.98
N ASN A 147 1.38 11.64 -10.53
CA ASN A 147 0.21 10.83 -10.90
C ASN A 147 0.32 10.13 -12.26
N VAL A 148 1.43 10.34 -12.96
CA VAL A 148 1.83 9.61 -14.16
C VAL A 148 3.31 9.30 -14.01
N VAL A 149 3.63 8.08 -13.60
CA VAL A 149 4.98 7.71 -13.20
C VAL A 149 5.44 6.47 -13.96
N THR A 150 6.62 6.57 -14.58
CA THR A 150 7.29 5.44 -15.23
C THR A 150 8.50 5.00 -14.41
N ARG A 151 8.71 3.69 -14.30
CA ARG A 151 9.89 3.07 -13.70
C ARG A 151 10.50 2.06 -14.66
N GLU A 152 11.80 2.05 -14.71
CA GLU A 152 12.58 1.07 -15.47
C GLU A 152 12.99 -0.08 -14.56
N LEU A 153 13.09 -1.27 -15.12
CA LEU A 153 13.67 -2.44 -14.50
C LEU A 153 14.50 -3.21 -15.52
N THR A 154 15.37 -4.08 -15.04
CA THR A 154 16.17 -4.97 -15.88
C THR A 154 16.01 -6.41 -15.42
N VAL A 155 15.71 -7.31 -16.33
CA VAL A 155 15.67 -8.75 -16.06
C VAL A 155 16.93 -9.39 -16.63
N LEU A 156 17.70 -10.06 -15.78
CA LEU A 156 18.91 -10.80 -16.14
C LEU A 156 18.53 -12.13 -16.78
N LYS A 157 19.47 -12.66 -17.57
CA LYS A 157 19.36 -14.01 -18.16
C LYS A 157 19.50 -15.09 -17.10
#